data_e5b9f8e1d32f84f345f31269821fedbb
#
_entry.id   e5b9f8e1d32f84f345f31269821fedbb
#
_cell.length_a   1.000
_cell.length_b   1.000
_cell.length_c   1.000
_cell.angle_alpha   90.00
_cell.angle_beta   90.00
_cell.angle_gamma   90.00
#
_symmetry.space_group_name_H-M   'P 1'
#
loop_
_entity.id
_entity.type
_entity.pdbx_description
1 polymer ?
#
loop_
_entity_poly.entity_id
_entity_poly.type
_entity_poly.pdbx_seq_one_letter_code
_entity_poly.pdbx_strand_id
1 'polypeptide(L)'
;MSPLLALEGVGVARGGRSVLAGADLALYPGERLALVGANGSGKTTLLRTLVGLERVTAGQVCAFGRARAGEKDFRAVRARAQLMFQDPDDQLFCPTVIDDVAFGPLNLGRSREAAFAQARAVLDRLGLLALADRVTHRLSGGEKRLVCLAALIAMAPDVLLLDEPTNDLDDHNRARMIDILAGLDAALLIVSHDRAFLERLATRAVLLKDGRLEAAIIHRHRVTQEEVHIHGLDAGHRHKRF
;
A
#
# COMPACT_ATOMS: atom_id res chain seq x y z
N MET A 1 -22.85 8.00 -1.76
CA MET A 1 -21.74 7.81 -2.71
C MET A 1 -21.56 6.31 -2.89
N SER A 2 -21.28 5.84 -4.10
CA SER A 2 -20.97 4.42 -4.34
C SER A 2 -19.52 4.13 -4.01
N PRO A 3 -19.19 2.94 -3.44
CA PRO A 3 -17.82 2.56 -3.15
C PRO A 3 -17.01 2.37 -4.44
N LEU A 4 -15.69 2.67 -4.39
CA LEU A 4 -14.76 2.35 -5.46
C LEU A 4 -14.44 0.85 -5.50
N LEU A 5 -14.21 0.26 -4.31
CA LEU A 5 -14.01 -1.18 -4.13
C LEU A 5 -14.91 -1.68 -2.99
N ALA A 6 -15.48 -2.86 -3.15
CA ALA A 6 -16.22 -3.53 -2.08
C ALA A 6 -16.04 -5.06 -2.12
N LEU A 7 -16.12 -5.66 -0.95
CA LEU A 7 -16.31 -7.10 -0.74
C LEU A 7 -17.71 -7.29 -0.14
N GLU A 8 -18.48 -8.23 -0.66
CA GLU A 8 -19.82 -8.54 -0.21
C GLU A 8 -19.90 -10.04 0.13
N GLY A 9 -19.88 -10.36 1.43
CA GLY A 9 -19.92 -11.72 1.95
C GLY A 9 -18.77 -12.61 1.45
N VAL A 10 -17.58 -12.04 1.20
CA VAL A 10 -16.51 -12.74 0.51
C VAL A 10 -15.87 -13.82 1.37
N GLY A 11 -15.81 -15.04 0.81
CA GLY A 11 -15.03 -16.16 1.31
C GLY A 11 -13.80 -16.41 0.44
N VAL A 12 -12.66 -16.73 1.05
CA VAL A 12 -11.42 -17.16 0.38
C VAL A 12 -10.81 -18.30 1.17
N ALA A 13 -10.38 -19.37 0.47
CA ALA A 13 -9.68 -20.50 1.09
C ALA A 13 -8.30 -20.70 0.43
N ARG A 14 -7.28 -21.01 1.24
CA ARG A 14 -5.93 -21.39 0.79
C ARG A 14 -5.50 -22.70 1.45
N GLY A 15 -5.06 -23.66 0.63
CA GLY A 15 -4.63 -24.97 1.14
C GLY A 15 -5.71 -25.69 1.98
N GLY A 16 -6.99 -25.54 1.61
CA GLY A 16 -8.12 -26.12 2.34
C GLY A 16 -8.52 -25.38 3.63
N ARG A 17 -7.83 -24.32 4.00
CA ARG A 17 -8.17 -23.48 5.18
C ARG A 17 -8.90 -22.22 4.75
N SER A 18 -9.99 -21.89 5.44
CA SER A 18 -10.68 -20.61 5.26
C SER A 18 -9.77 -19.47 5.76
N VAL A 19 -9.54 -18.47 4.91
CA VAL A 19 -8.77 -17.26 5.23
C VAL A 19 -9.70 -16.07 5.38
N LEU A 20 -10.71 -15.95 4.50
CA LEU A 20 -11.81 -15.00 4.62
C LEU A 20 -13.13 -15.79 4.73
N ALA A 21 -14.01 -15.38 5.61
CA ALA A 21 -15.25 -16.11 5.97
C ALA A 21 -16.45 -15.15 6.04
N GLY A 22 -16.91 -14.68 4.87
CA GLY A 22 -18.00 -13.69 4.80
C GLY A 22 -17.48 -12.29 5.10
N ALA A 23 -16.40 -11.89 4.44
CA ALA A 23 -15.81 -10.56 4.63
C ALA A 23 -16.62 -9.50 3.86
N ASP A 24 -17.01 -8.43 4.57
CA ASP A 24 -17.67 -7.26 4.03
C ASP A 24 -16.78 -6.03 4.18
N LEU A 25 -16.52 -5.32 3.09
CA LEU A 25 -15.70 -4.10 3.05
C LEU A 25 -16.29 -3.13 2.04
N ALA A 26 -16.20 -1.84 2.32
CA ALA A 26 -16.41 -0.79 1.33
C ALA A 26 -15.35 0.29 1.49
N LEU A 27 -14.74 0.69 0.37
CA LEU A 27 -13.78 1.79 0.27
C LEU A 27 -14.34 2.85 -0.66
N TYR A 28 -14.43 4.08 -0.16
CA TYR A 28 -15.05 5.20 -0.86
C TYR A 28 -14.02 6.16 -1.45
N PRO A 29 -14.41 7.02 -2.43
CA PRO A 29 -13.52 8.03 -2.99
C PRO A 29 -12.89 8.93 -1.92
N GLY A 30 -11.56 9.11 -2.00
CA GLY A 30 -10.78 9.92 -1.06
C GLY A 30 -10.66 9.34 0.35
N GLU A 31 -11.26 8.19 0.62
CA GLU A 31 -11.17 7.53 1.93
C GLU A 31 -9.78 6.95 2.18
N ARG A 32 -9.34 6.99 3.44
CA ARG A 32 -8.07 6.40 3.90
C ARG A 32 -8.37 5.39 4.99
N LEU A 33 -8.50 4.13 4.59
CA LEU A 33 -8.92 3.03 5.43
C LEU A 33 -7.69 2.23 5.91
N ALA A 34 -7.52 2.11 7.22
CA ALA A 34 -6.56 1.18 7.82
C ALA A 34 -7.18 -0.21 7.96
N LEU A 35 -6.49 -1.24 7.48
CA LEU A 35 -6.82 -2.65 7.71
C LEU A 35 -5.80 -3.21 8.70
N VAL A 36 -6.25 -3.47 9.92
CA VAL A 36 -5.44 -4.01 11.01
C VAL A 36 -5.82 -5.46 11.33
N GLY A 37 -4.95 -6.18 12.02
CA GLY A 37 -5.18 -7.57 12.41
C GLY A 37 -3.87 -8.31 12.67
N ALA A 38 -3.94 -9.46 13.33
CA ALA A 38 -2.77 -10.27 13.64
C ALA A 38 -2.00 -10.70 12.37
N ASN A 39 -0.72 -11.07 12.53
CA ASN A 39 0.05 -11.67 11.44
C ASN A 39 -0.61 -12.99 11.03
N GLY A 40 -0.71 -13.22 9.70
CA GLY A 40 -1.40 -14.39 9.15
C GLY A 40 -2.93 -14.31 9.20
N SER A 41 -3.57 -13.21 9.63
CA SER A 41 -5.04 -13.08 9.65
C SER A 41 -5.68 -13.00 8.27
N GLY A 42 -4.90 -12.82 7.18
CA GLY A 42 -5.42 -12.75 5.81
C GLY A 42 -5.45 -11.35 5.21
N LYS A 43 -4.80 -10.33 5.81
CA LYS A 43 -4.77 -8.94 5.29
C LYS A 43 -4.28 -8.87 3.85
N THR A 44 -3.11 -9.43 3.56
CA THR A 44 -2.56 -9.54 2.19
C THR A 44 -3.50 -10.27 1.24
N THR A 45 -4.13 -11.36 1.71
CA THR A 45 -5.13 -12.11 0.92
C THR A 45 -6.32 -11.21 0.57
N LEU A 46 -6.81 -10.41 1.52
CA LEU A 46 -7.89 -9.46 1.28
C LEU A 46 -7.50 -8.42 0.23
N LEU A 47 -6.30 -7.81 0.33
CA LEU A 47 -5.83 -6.85 -0.67
C LEU A 47 -5.75 -7.50 -2.06
N ARG A 48 -5.18 -8.69 -2.16
CA ARG A 48 -5.07 -9.46 -3.41
C ARG A 48 -6.44 -9.82 -3.98
N THR A 49 -7.42 -10.13 -3.13
CA THR A 49 -8.79 -10.44 -3.56
C THR A 49 -9.44 -9.24 -4.23
N LEU A 50 -9.28 -8.02 -3.69
CA LEU A 50 -9.85 -6.80 -4.27
C LEU A 50 -9.39 -6.51 -5.69
N VAL A 51 -8.20 -6.97 -6.08
CA VAL A 51 -7.65 -6.81 -7.44
C VAL A 51 -7.65 -8.11 -8.26
N GLY A 52 -8.33 -9.16 -7.76
CA GLY A 52 -8.52 -10.42 -8.48
C GLY A 52 -7.29 -11.31 -8.59
N LEU A 53 -6.34 -11.16 -7.66
CA LEU A 53 -5.16 -12.06 -7.55
C LEU A 53 -5.42 -13.27 -6.64
N GLU A 54 -6.56 -13.29 -5.95
CA GLU A 54 -7.05 -14.44 -5.17
C GLU A 54 -8.45 -14.84 -5.65
N ARG A 55 -8.69 -16.15 -5.70
CA ARG A 55 -9.99 -16.67 -6.11
C ARG A 55 -10.98 -16.64 -4.96
N VAL A 56 -12.16 -16.03 -5.19
CA VAL A 56 -13.29 -16.06 -4.23
C VAL A 56 -13.96 -17.43 -4.26
N THR A 57 -14.28 -17.94 -3.07
CA THR A 57 -15.04 -19.19 -2.89
C THR A 57 -16.52 -18.94 -2.58
N ALA A 58 -16.85 -17.74 -2.09
CA ALA A 58 -18.21 -17.29 -1.78
C ALA A 58 -18.29 -15.77 -1.85
N GLY A 59 -19.48 -15.21 -2.01
CA GLY A 59 -19.71 -13.77 -2.11
C GLY A 59 -19.24 -13.19 -3.44
N GLN A 60 -19.05 -11.87 -3.47
CA GLN A 60 -18.60 -11.19 -4.70
C GLN A 60 -17.69 -9.99 -4.40
N VAL A 61 -16.83 -9.65 -5.39
CA VAL A 61 -16.03 -8.44 -5.40
C VAL A 61 -16.72 -7.42 -6.30
N CYS A 62 -17.02 -6.24 -5.76
CA CYS A 62 -17.52 -5.13 -6.54
C CYS A 62 -16.43 -4.08 -6.71
N ALA A 63 -16.21 -3.61 -7.92
CA ALA A 63 -15.25 -2.55 -8.20
C ALA A 63 -15.81 -1.58 -9.24
N PHE A 64 -15.74 -0.28 -8.92
CA PHE A 64 -16.20 0.81 -9.79
C PHE A 64 -17.64 0.62 -10.26
N GLY A 65 -18.53 0.25 -9.31
CA GLY A 65 -19.97 0.11 -9.52
C GLY A 65 -20.41 -1.17 -10.23
N ARG A 66 -19.54 -2.18 -10.36
CA ARG A 66 -19.83 -3.47 -11.01
C ARG A 66 -19.26 -4.64 -10.25
N ALA A 67 -19.99 -5.77 -10.19
CA ALA A 67 -19.45 -7.04 -9.75
C ALA A 67 -18.36 -7.53 -10.73
N ARG A 68 -17.30 -8.14 -10.19
CA ARG A 68 -16.14 -8.63 -10.93
C ARG A 68 -15.93 -10.11 -10.66
N ALA A 69 -15.74 -10.90 -11.69
CA ALA A 69 -15.61 -12.35 -11.55
C ALA A 69 -14.42 -12.95 -12.30
N GLY A 70 -14.12 -12.48 -13.50
CA GLY A 70 -13.11 -13.06 -14.38
C GLY A 70 -11.88 -12.17 -14.55
N GLU A 71 -10.81 -12.75 -15.12
CA GLU A 71 -9.54 -12.05 -15.36
C GLU A 71 -9.73 -10.78 -16.22
N LYS A 72 -10.60 -10.85 -17.23
CA LYS A 72 -10.91 -9.69 -18.08
C LYS A 72 -11.48 -8.51 -17.27
N ASP A 73 -12.35 -8.81 -16.29
CA ASP A 73 -12.91 -7.79 -15.41
C ASP A 73 -11.85 -7.18 -14.50
N PHE A 74 -11.01 -8.05 -13.90
CA PHE A 74 -9.97 -7.60 -12.98
C PHE A 74 -8.81 -6.87 -13.68
N ARG A 75 -8.56 -7.13 -14.96
CA ARG A 75 -7.63 -6.31 -15.74
C ARG A 75 -8.06 -4.83 -15.77
N ALA A 76 -9.36 -4.58 -15.93
CA ALA A 76 -9.90 -3.21 -15.87
C ALA A 76 -9.83 -2.61 -14.46
N VAL A 77 -9.98 -3.44 -13.41
CA VAL A 77 -9.80 -3.01 -12.01
C VAL A 77 -8.34 -2.62 -11.75
N ARG A 78 -7.38 -3.47 -12.13
CA ARG A 78 -5.94 -3.22 -11.95
C ARG A 78 -5.40 -2.04 -12.75
N ALA A 79 -6.12 -1.54 -13.76
CA ALA A 79 -5.79 -0.29 -14.42
C ALA A 79 -6.05 0.95 -13.55
N ARG A 80 -6.91 0.83 -12.51
CA ARG A 80 -7.40 1.94 -11.67
C ARG A 80 -7.12 1.75 -10.18
N ALA A 81 -6.99 0.50 -9.73
CA ALA A 81 -6.68 0.13 -8.35
C ALA A 81 -5.32 -0.59 -8.33
N GLN A 82 -4.31 0.07 -7.77
CA GLN A 82 -2.95 -0.41 -7.73
C GLN A 82 -2.63 -1.06 -6.39
N LEU A 83 -1.91 -2.17 -6.41
CA LEU A 83 -1.45 -2.89 -5.22
C LEU A 83 0.07 -2.74 -5.07
N MET A 84 0.52 -2.18 -3.95
CA MET A 84 1.90 -2.22 -3.52
C MET A 84 2.17 -3.51 -2.77
N PHE A 85 3.07 -4.33 -3.28
CA PHE A 85 3.43 -5.59 -2.62
C PHE A 85 4.32 -5.36 -1.40
N GLN A 86 4.25 -6.32 -0.47
CA GLN A 86 5.06 -6.29 0.75
C GLN A 86 6.56 -6.33 0.45
N ASP A 87 6.99 -7.13 -0.52
CA ASP A 87 8.38 -7.18 -0.99
C ASP A 87 8.53 -6.34 -2.26
N PRO A 88 9.39 -5.30 -2.28
CA PRO A 88 9.63 -4.49 -3.46
C PRO A 88 10.26 -5.27 -4.62
N ASP A 89 10.99 -6.35 -4.34
CA ASP A 89 11.61 -7.17 -5.38
C ASP A 89 10.59 -8.03 -6.15
N ASP A 90 9.37 -8.22 -5.60
CA ASP A 90 8.24 -8.79 -6.33
C ASP A 90 7.59 -7.80 -7.32
N GLN A 91 7.93 -6.49 -7.23
CA GLN A 91 7.30 -5.43 -8.00
C GLN A 91 8.25 -4.75 -8.99
N LEU A 92 9.56 -4.67 -8.68
CA LEU A 92 10.58 -4.05 -9.52
C LEU A 92 11.34 -5.14 -10.30
N PHE A 93 11.19 -5.15 -11.61
CA PHE A 93 11.74 -6.21 -12.48
C PHE A 93 12.38 -5.67 -13.77
N CYS A 94 12.26 -4.36 -14.05
CA CYS A 94 12.92 -3.74 -15.19
C CYS A 94 14.40 -3.42 -14.90
N PRO A 95 15.22 -3.23 -15.93
CA PRO A 95 16.65 -2.93 -15.76
C PRO A 95 16.90 -1.65 -14.99
N THR A 96 16.14 -0.58 -15.24
CA THR A 96 16.30 0.74 -14.61
C THR A 96 15.05 1.23 -13.95
N VAL A 97 15.21 2.17 -13.03
CA VAL A 97 14.08 2.82 -12.31
C VAL A 97 13.08 3.45 -13.28
N ILE A 98 13.57 4.16 -14.30
CA ILE A 98 12.69 4.82 -15.26
C ILE A 98 11.89 3.81 -16.08
N ASP A 99 12.46 2.64 -16.38
CA ASP A 99 11.78 1.57 -17.10
C ASP A 99 10.64 0.98 -16.24
N ASP A 100 10.89 0.72 -14.94
CA ASP A 100 9.86 0.24 -14.01
C ASP A 100 8.71 1.25 -13.84
N VAL A 101 9.03 2.54 -13.71
CA VAL A 101 8.00 3.57 -13.55
C VAL A 101 7.21 3.80 -14.84
N ALA A 102 7.83 3.64 -16.02
CA ALA A 102 7.16 3.76 -17.31
C ALA A 102 6.35 2.50 -17.69
N PHE A 103 6.62 1.35 -17.07
CA PHE A 103 6.04 0.06 -17.44
C PHE A 103 4.50 0.06 -17.37
N GLY A 104 3.93 0.57 -16.27
CA GLY A 104 2.49 0.65 -16.10
C GLY A 104 1.80 1.50 -17.19
N PRO A 105 2.20 2.76 -17.41
CA PRO A 105 1.70 3.61 -18.49
C PRO A 105 1.82 2.98 -19.88
N LEU A 106 2.93 2.28 -20.19
CA LEU A 106 3.09 1.55 -21.45
C LEU A 106 2.04 0.43 -21.61
N ASN A 107 1.80 -0.36 -20.56
CA ASN A 107 0.80 -1.42 -20.57
C ASN A 107 -0.64 -0.90 -20.68
N LEU A 108 -0.88 0.36 -20.28
CA LEU A 108 -2.15 1.06 -20.49
C LEU A 108 -2.28 1.65 -21.92
N GLY A 109 -1.31 1.39 -22.80
CA GLY A 109 -1.34 1.78 -24.23
C GLY A 109 -0.84 3.22 -24.50
N ARG A 110 -0.14 3.86 -23.57
CA ARG A 110 0.51 5.15 -23.86
C ARG A 110 1.68 4.96 -24.82
N SER A 111 1.96 5.96 -25.65
CA SER A 111 3.17 5.93 -26.47
C SER A 111 4.42 5.90 -25.58
N ARG A 112 5.54 5.40 -26.12
CA ARG A 112 6.82 5.34 -25.39
C ARG A 112 7.21 6.71 -24.85
N GLU A 113 7.13 7.75 -25.69
CA GLU A 113 7.49 9.13 -25.34
C GLU A 113 6.61 9.63 -24.19
N ALA A 114 5.28 9.41 -24.26
CA ALA A 114 4.34 9.85 -23.24
C ALA A 114 4.54 9.10 -21.90
N ALA A 115 4.80 7.78 -21.95
CA ALA A 115 5.04 6.97 -20.76
C ALA A 115 6.32 7.38 -20.03
N PHE A 116 7.42 7.58 -20.77
CA PHE A 116 8.69 8.01 -20.18
C PHE A 116 8.65 9.45 -19.69
N ALA A 117 7.96 10.36 -20.41
CA ALA A 117 7.73 11.72 -19.92
C ALA A 117 6.93 11.73 -18.60
N GLN A 118 5.87 10.92 -18.50
CA GLN A 118 5.09 10.74 -17.27
C GLN A 118 5.93 10.16 -16.15
N ALA A 119 6.73 9.14 -16.41
CA ALA A 119 7.61 8.52 -15.43
C ALA A 119 8.63 9.54 -14.87
N ARG A 120 9.28 10.34 -15.73
CA ARG A 120 10.18 11.40 -15.30
C ARG A 120 9.48 12.46 -14.46
N ALA A 121 8.29 12.89 -14.84
CA ALA A 121 7.52 13.87 -14.08
C ALA A 121 7.12 13.35 -12.68
N VAL A 122 6.75 12.07 -12.56
CA VAL A 122 6.45 11.45 -11.27
C VAL A 122 7.71 11.34 -10.42
N LEU A 123 8.82 10.85 -10.98
CA LEU A 123 10.09 10.75 -10.26
C LEU A 123 10.59 12.13 -9.79
N ASP A 124 10.46 13.17 -10.62
CA ASP A 124 10.81 14.54 -10.25
C ASP A 124 9.93 15.05 -9.09
N ARG A 125 8.61 14.93 -9.22
CA ARG A 125 7.65 15.32 -8.15
C ARG A 125 7.93 14.64 -6.83
N LEU A 126 8.41 13.39 -6.86
CA LEU A 126 8.74 12.62 -5.67
C LEU A 126 10.19 12.82 -5.21
N GLY A 127 11.00 13.64 -5.90
CA GLY A 127 12.41 13.87 -5.59
C GLY A 127 13.28 12.63 -5.82
N LEU A 128 12.90 11.77 -6.77
CA LEU A 128 13.59 10.52 -7.12
C LEU A 128 14.27 10.58 -8.50
N LEU A 129 14.22 11.73 -9.18
CA LEU A 129 14.71 11.87 -10.56
C LEU A 129 16.19 11.47 -10.72
N ALA A 130 17.00 11.73 -9.69
CA ALA A 130 18.42 11.33 -9.67
C ALA A 130 18.63 9.80 -9.71
N LEU A 131 17.58 9.01 -9.42
CA LEU A 131 17.61 7.55 -9.46
C LEU A 131 17.17 7.00 -10.83
N ALA A 132 16.63 7.82 -11.74
CA ALA A 132 15.95 7.38 -12.97
C ALA A 132 16.75 6.35 -13.78
N ASP A 133 18.02 6.58 -13.98
CA ASP A 133 18.89 5.72 -14.80
C ASP A 133 19.63 4.65 -13.95
N ARG A 134 19.37 4.58 -12.62
CA ARG A 134 19.96 3.56 -11.76
C ARG A 134 19.33 2.19 -12.02
N VAL A 135 20.15 1.19 -11.87
CA VAL A 135 19.74 -0.22 -11.94
C VAL A 135 18.96 -0.56 -10.65
N THR A 136 17.74 -1.08 -10.80
CA THR A 136 16.80 -1.28 -9.68
C THR A 136 17.33 -2.18 -8.58
N HIS A 137 18.03 -3.26 -8.90
CA HIS A 137 18.58 -4.16 -7.89
C HIS A 137 19.76 -3.56 -7.06
N ARG A 138 20.29 -2.39 -7.45
CA ARG A 138 21.34 -1.66 -6.71
C ARG A 138 20.81 -0.58 -5.77
N LEU A 139 19.49 -0.43 -5.71
CA LEU A 139 18.85 0.50 -4.79
C LEU A 139 18.85 -0.04 -3.36
N SER A 140 18.89 0.85 -2.38
CA SER A 140 18.58 0.50 -0.99
C SER A 140 17.12 0.07 -0.86
N GLY A 141 16.76 -0.65 0.22
CA GLY A 141 15.39 -1.07 0.48
C GLY A 141 14.40 0.10 0.51
N GLY A 142 14.79 1.21 1.14
CA GLY A 142 13.98 2.42 1.17
C GLY A 142 13.80 3.08 -0.19
N GLU A 143 14.88 3.17 -1.01
CA GLU A 143 14.79 3.67 -2.38
C GLU A 143 13.87 2.78 -3.23
N LYS A 144 14.00 1.44 -3.14
CA LYS A 144 13.12 0.50 -3.85
C LYS A 144 11.65 0.74 -3.51
N ARG A 145 11.29 0.91 -2.23
CA ARG A 145 9.91 1.18 -1.82
C ARG A 145 9.35 2.48 -2.38
N LEU A 146 10.13 3.55 -2.37
CA LEU A 146 9.72 4.82 -2.97
C LEU A 146 9.57 4.70 -4.50
N VAL A 147 10.43 3.93 -5.16
CA VAL A 147 10.31 3.65 -6.61
C VAL A 147 9.07 2.79 -6.90
N CYS A 148 8.76 1.76 -6.08
CA CYS A 148 7.51 1.03 -6.19
C CYS A 148 6.30 1.96 -6.11
N LEU A 149 6.28 2.88 -5.14
CA LEU A 149 5.22 3.86 -5.03
C LEU A 149 5.15 4.77 -6.26
N ALA A 150 6.31 5.23 -6.78
CA ALA A 150 6.37 6.03 -8.00
C ALA A 150 5.76 5.31 -9.20
N ALA A 151 6.07 4.02 -9.38
CA ALA A 151 5.51 3.19 -10.46
C ALA A 151 3.98 3.08 -10.39
N LEU A 152 3.42 2.94 -9.17
CA LEU A 152 1.97 2.91 -8.97
C LEU A 152 1.33 4.29 -9.25
N ILE A 153 1.92 5.37 -8.75
CA ILE A 153 1.43 6.75 -8.97
C ILE A 153 1.47 7.13 -10.46
N ALA A 154 2.46 6.61 -11.21
CA ALA A 154 2.57 6.84 -12.64
C ALA A 154 1.37 6.30 -13.44
N MET A 155 0.61 5.38 -12.90
CA MET A 155 -0.63 4.88 -13.50
C MET A 155 -1.85 5.79 -13.21
N ALA A 156 -1.70 6.86 -12.40
CA ALA A 156 -2.77 7.77 -11.98
C ALA A 156 -3.99 7.00 -11.40
N PRO A 157 -3.78 6.19 -10.34
CA PRO A 157 -4.82 5.32 -9.80
C PRO A 157 -5.91 6.07 -9.05
N ASP A 158 -7.14 5.53 -9.07
CA ASP A 158 -8.23 5.96 -8.18
C ASP A 158 -8.08 5.38 -6.76
N VAL A 159 -7.41 4.21 -6.65
CA VAL A 159 -7.20 3.49 -5.40
C VAL A 159 -5.77 2.97 -5.30
N LEU A 160 -5.16 3.12 -4.13
CA LEU A 160 -3.93 2.45 -3.73
C LEU A 160 -4.20 1.48 -2.59
N LEU A 161 -3.81 0.23 -2.78
CA LEU A 161 -3.79 -0.83 -1.78
C LEU A 161 -2.34 -1.00 -1.34
N LEU A 162 -2.04 -0.74 -0.08
CA LEU A 162 -0.67 -0.67 0.43
C LEU A 162 -0.46 -1.79 1.47
N ASP A 163 0.39 -2.76 1.14
CA ASP A 163 0.74 -3.87 2.03
C ASP A 163 2.08 -3.60 2.71
N GLU A 164 2.05 -3.17 3.98
CA GLU A 164 3.21 -2.82 4.81
C GLU A 164 4.19 -1.84 4.12
N PRO A 165 3.72 -0.67 3.65
CA PRO A 165 4.52 0.23 2.82
C PRO A 165 5.73 0.85 3.54
N THR A 166 5.75 0.82 4.88
CA THR A 166 6.81 1.43 5.70
C THR A 166 7.85 0.44 6.22
N ASN A 167 7.70 -0.86 5.93
CA ASN A 167 8.69 -1.85 6.36
C ASN A 167 10.08 -1.50 5.80
N ASP A 168 11.12 -1.66 6.62
CA ASP A 168 12.52 -1.41 6.28
C ASP A 168 12.85 0.03 5.86
N LEU A 169 11.93 1.00 6.09
CA LEU A 169 12.19 2.41 5.90
C LEU A 169 12.86 3.02 7.13
N ASP A 170 13.92 3.80 6.91
CA ASP A 170 14.42 4.74 7.90
C ASP A 170 13.41 5.90 8.13
N ASP A 171 13.64 6.68 9.17
CA ASP A 171 12.73 7.77 9.54
C ASP A 171 12.56 8.82 8.44
N HIS A 172 13.61 9.09 7.65
CA HIS A 172 13.57 10.05 6.55
C HIS A 172 12.68 9.55 5.41
N ASN A 173 12.90 8.33 4.93
CA ASN A 173 12.10 7.73 3.85
C ASN A 173 10.66 7.46 4.30
N ARG A 174 10.45 7.13 5.59
CA ARG A 174 9.11 7.00 6.17
C ARG A 174 8.35 8.33 6.16
N ALA A 175 8.99 9.42 6.58
CA ALA A 175 8.38 10.75 6.52
C ALA A 175 8.02 11.14 5.08
N ARG A 176 8.92 10.92 4.11
CA ARG A 176 8.65 11.13 2.68
C ARG A 176 7.46 10.31 2.18
N MET A 177 7.38 9.02 2.54
CA MET A 177 6.26 8.15 2.17
C MET A 177 4.93 8.72 2.68
N ILE A 178 4.90 9.18 3.94
CA ILE A 178 3.72 9.81 4.53
C ILE A 178 3.32 11.06 3.74
N ASP A 179 4.27 11.96 3.47
CA ASP A 179 4.00 13.23 2.81
C ASP A 179 3.49 13.01 1.37
N ILE A 180 4.08 12.04 0.64
CA ILE A 180 3.62 11.64 -0.69
C ILE A 180 2.17 11.13 -0.63
N LEU A 181 1.89 10.15 0.25
CA LEU A 181 0.56 9.56 0.37
C LEU A 181 -0.48 10.56 0.86
N ALA A 182 -0.09 11.48 1.76
CA ALA A 182 -0.96 12.54 2.25
C ALA A 182 -1.41 13.51 1.14
N GLY A 183 -0.55 13.74 0.15
CA GLY A 183 -0.83 14.63 -1.00
C GLY A 183 -1.57 13.97 -2.16
N LEU A 184 -1.99 12.69 -2.04
CA LEU A 184 -2.73 12.01 -3.11
C LEU A 184 -4.24 12.15 -2.92
N ASP A 185 -4.97 12.33 -4.04
CA ASP A 185 -6.44 12.32 -4.08
C ASP A 185 -7.02 10.89 -4.12
N ALA A 186 -6.18 9.88 -4.42
CA ALA A 186 -6.58 8.49 -4.48
C ALA A 186 -7.08 7.98 -3.12
N ALA A 187 -8.08 7.10 -3.14
CA ALA A 187 -8.47 6.36 -1.93
C ALA A 187 -7.35 5.38 -1.53
N LEU A 188 -7.11 5.23 -0.23
CA LEU A 188 -6.07 4.37 0.30
C LEU A 188 -6.68 3.26 1.15
N LEU A 189 -6.27 2.01 0.92
CA LEU A 189 -6.46 0.90 1.85
C LEU A 189 -5.08 0.46 2.33
N ILE A 190 -4.81 0.66 3.61
CA ILE A 190 -3.47 0.56 4.19
C ILE A 190 -3.42 -0.58 5.19
N VAL A 191 -2.56 -1.56 4.94
CA VAL A 191 -2.12 -2.55 5.93
C VAL A 191 -0.78 -2.07 6.47
N SER A 192 -0.69 -1.84 7.77
CA SER A 192 0.58 -1.52 8.43
C SER A 192 0.55 -1.85 9.92
N HIS A 193 1.70 -2.19 10.47
CA HIS A 193 1.95 -2.29 11.91
C HIS A 193 2.50 -0.98 12.49
N ASP A 194 2.89 -0.03 11.66
CA ASP A 194 3.36 1.29 12.07
C ASP A 194 2.18 2.17 12.50
N ARG A 195 1.96 2.25 13.81
CA ARG A 195 0.86 3.03 14.40
C ARG A 195 0.96 4.52 14.08
N ALA A 196 2.17 5.08 14.10
CA ALA A 196 2.38 6.51 13.82
C ALA A 196 2.06 6.84 12.36
N PHE A 197 2.40 5.94 11.44
CA PHE A 197 2.04 6.03 10.03
C PHE A 197 0.52 6.00 9.82
N LEU A 198 -0.17 5.01 10.43
CA LEU A 198 -1.63 4.89 10.33
C LEU A 198 -2.34 6.11 10.94
N GLU A 199 -1.86 6.60 12.07
CA GLU A 199 -2.43 7.75 12.76
C GLU A 199 -2.37 9.05 11.92
N ARG A 200 -1.34 9.21 11.11
CA ARG A 200 -1.18 10.38 10.23
C ARG A 200 -2.03 10.31 8.96
N LEU A 201 -2.34 9.13 8.48
CA LEU A 201 -2.99 8.94 7.18
C LEU A 201 -4.42 8.43 7.28
N ALA A 202 -4.72 7.48 8.16
CA ALA A 202 -6.01 6.80 8.15
C ALA A 202 -7.12 7.65 8.78
N THR A 203 -8.27 7.66 8.13
CA THR A 203 -9.49 8.33 8.61
C THR A 203 -10.49 7.35 9.24
N ARG A 204 -10.38 6.06 8.90
CA ARG A 204 -11.19 4.96 9.43
C ARG A 204 -10.33 3.71 9.55
N ALA A 205 -10.68 2.80 10.45
CA ALA A 205 -10.02 1.52 10.60
C ALA A 205 -11.02 0.36 10.62
N VAL A 206 -10.57 -0.82 10.18
CA VAL A 206 -11.24 -2.10 10.32
C VAL A 206 -10.26 -3.15 10.82
N LEU A 207 -10.75 -4.06 11.65
CA LEU A 207 -9.99 -5.19 12.20
C LEU A 207 -10.38 -6.46 11.45
N LEU A 208 -9.41 -7.14 10.87
CA LEU A 208 -9.58 -8.48 10.32
C LEU A 208 -9.28 -9.52 11.41
N LYS A 209 -10.33 -10.23 11.82
CA LYS A 209 -10.28 -11.27 12.83
C LYS A 209 -11.12 -12.47 12.39
N ASP A 210 -10.56 -13.65 12.51
CA ASP A 210 -11.22 -14.93 12.17
C ASP A 210 -11.88 -14.92 10.77
N GLY A 211 -11.22 -14.27 9.80
CA GLY A 211 -11.67 -14.13 8.42
C GLY A 211 -12.80 -13.14 8.19
N ARG A 212 -13.20 -12.37 9.20
CA ARG A 212 -14.26 -11.35 9.17
C ARG A 212 -13.72 -9.97 9.49
N LEU A 213 -14.43 -8.95 9.03
CA LEU A 213 -14.09 -7.56 9.29
C LEU A 213 -15.02 -6.97 10.34
N GLU A 214 -14.40 -6.33 11.32
CA GLU A 214 -15.08 -5.61 12.40
C GLU A 214 -14.67 -4.13 12.36
N ALA A 215 -15.56 -3.23 12.76
CA ALA A 215 -15.21 -1.82 12.90
C ALA A 215 -14.14 -1.66 13.98
N ALA A 216 -13.13 -0.81 13.71
CA ALA A 216 -12.08 -0.49 14.66
C ALA A 216 -11.97 1.03 14.84
N ILE A 217 -11.49 1.45 16.00
CA ILE A 217 -11.32 2.86 16.35
C ILE A 217 -9.82 3.15 16.47
N ILE A 218 -9.38 4.22 15.82
CA ILE A 218 -8.03 4.78 16.01
C ILE A 218 -8.13 5.81 17.14
N HIS A 219 -7.44 5.57 18.26
CA HIS A 219 -7.38 6.53 19.36
C HIS A 219 -5.99 6.59 19.99
N ARG A 220 -5.63 7.76 20.53
CA ARG A 220 -4.35 7.99 21.21
C ARG A 220 -4.47 7.69 22.69
N HIS A 221 -3.55 6.86 23.21
CA HIS A 221 -3.28 6.79 24.63
C HIS A 221 -1.86 7.33 24.90
N ARG A 222 -1.72 8.20 25.89
CA ARG A 222 -0.39 8.48 26.46
C ARG A 222 0.06 7.23 27.23
N VAL A 223 0.97 6.46 26.65
CA VAL A 223 1.68 5.41 27.38
C VAL A 223 2.97 6.04 27.90
N THR A 224 3.13 6.09 29.22
CA THR A 224 4.42 6.44 29.85
C THR A 224 5.33 5.24 29.61
N GLN A 225 6.18 5.30 28.59
CA GLN A 225 7.21 4.28 28.34
C GLN A 225 8.50 4.74 29.03
N GLU A 226 9.16 3.81 29.74
CA GLU A 226 10.55 3.97 30.13
C GLU A 226 11.39 3.90 28.85
N GLU A 227 12.07 4.98 28.51
CA GLU A 227 13.01 5.00 27.40
C GLU A 227 14.34 4.40 27.83
N VAL A 228 14.76 3.32 27.18
CA VAL A 228 16.10 2.75 27.35
C VAL A 228 17.03 3.41 26.34
N HIS A 229 17.99 4.20 26.85
CA HIS A 229 19.01 4.82 26.02
C HIS A 229 20.30 4.00 26.08
N ILE A 230 20.86 3.67 24.89
CA ILE A 230 22.16 3.04 24.75
C ILE A 230 23.13 4.10 24.25
N HIS A 231 24.17 4.38 25.05
CA HIS A 231 25.21 5.35 24.72
C HIS A 231 26.58 4.67 24.63
N GLY A 232 27.46 5.21 23.76
CA GLY A 232 28.88 4.84 23.78
C GLY A 232 29.52 5.23 25.12
N LEU A 233 30.57 4.50 25.52
CA LEU A 233 31.25 4.63 26.81
C LEU A 233 31.85 6.03 27.07
N ASP A 234 32.05 6.86 26.06
CA ASP A 234 32.63 8.21 26.14
C ASP A 234 31.63 9.37 26.24
N ALA A 235 30.33 9.09 26.24
CA ALA A 235 29.32 10.14 26.34
C ALA A 235 29.06 10.51 27.81
N GLY A 236 29.63 11.61 28.27
CA GLY A 236 29.38 12.17 29.61
C GLY A 236 27.89 12.40 29.85
N HIS A 237 27.28 11.60 30.69
CA HIS A 237 25.86 11.64 31.00
C HIS A 237 25.53 12.85 31.88
N ARG A 238 24.86 13.86 31.33
CA ARG A 238 24.16 14.88 32.12
C ARG A 238 22.65 14.65 32.01
N HIS A 239 22.08 13.98 33.01
CA HIS A 239 20.63 13.97 33.18
C HIS A 239 20.14 15.39 33.51
N LYS A 240 19.42 16.04 32.59
CA LYS A 240 18.56 17.18 32.95
C LYS A 240 17.31 16.59 33.59
N ARG A 241 17.17 16.77 34.91
CA ARG A 241 15.90 16.57 35.60
C ARG A 241 15.00 17.77 35.22
N PHE A 242 13.86 17.47 34.66
CA PHE A 242 12.71 18.38 34.54
C PHE A 242 11.71 18.02 35.62
#